data_4098968199258e07fc9138d256602537
#
_entry.id   4098968199258e07fc9138d256602537
#
_cell.length_a   1.000
_cell.length_b   1.000
_cell.length_c   1.000
_cell.angle_alpha   90.00
_cell.angle_beta   90.00
_cell.angle_gamma   90.00
#
_symmetry.space_group_name_H-M   'P 1'
#
loop_
_entity.id
_entity.type
_entity.pdbx_description
1 polymer ?
#
loop_
_entity_poly.entity_id
_entity_poly.type
_entity_poly.pdbx_seq_one_letter_code
_entity_poly.pdbx_strand_id
1 'polypeptide(L)'
;MSAGLIEGSAMARRPLKRCAAAACSVLVRGVTYCDPHQREYEQRRSVQVKRTHKTYNDKRDASDDFYKQSKWRKLSVHYRRLHPLCSECEREGRATPSKMVDHIKPYKTHPALAYEWINLRALCWACHNRVGERVGLVGATAHTYGEGV
;
A
#
# COMPACT_ATOMS: atom_id res chain seq x y z
N MET A 1 -2.57 51.12 -31.37
CA MET A 1 -2.97 50.29 -30.23
C MET A 1 -3.70 49.06 -30.82
N SER A 2 -2.95 47.97 -31.03
CA SER A 2 -3.51 46.76 -31.65
C SER A 2 -3.80 45.77 -30.53
N ALA A 3 -5.08 45.46 -30.33
CA ALA A 3 -5.55 44.43 -29.44
C ALA A 3 -5.34 43.07 -30.08
N GLY A 4 -4.39 42.31 -29.61
CA GLY A 4 -4.17 40.93 -30.03
C GLY A 4 -5.31 40.01 -29.49
N LEU A 5 -6.09 39.45 -30.36
CA LEU A 5 -7.05 38.41 -30.06
C LEU A 5 -6.29 37.13 -29.73
N ILE A 6 -6.37 36.70 -28.46
CA ILE A 6 -5.90 35.38 -28.03
C ILE A 6 -6.89 34.34 -28.54
N GLU A 7 -6.55 33.70 -29.66
CA GLU A 7 -7.32 32.53 -30.15
C GLU A 7 -7.21 31.42 -29.11
N GLY A 8 -8.34 31.16 -28.43
CA GLY A 8 -8.50 30.03 -27.50
C GLY A 8 -8.26 28.71 -28.21
N SER A 9 -7.19 28.01 -27.88
CA SER A 9 -6.90 26.67 -28.38
C SER A 9 -8.07 25.74 -28.08
N ALA A 10 -8.80 25.35 -29.12
CA ALA A 10 -9.91 24.40 -29.06
C ALA A 10 -9.32 23.04 -28.66
N MET A 11 -9.47 22.66 -27.40
CA MET A 11 -9.08 21.31 -26.95
C MET A 11 -9.79 20.26 -27.78
N ALA A 12 -9.01 19.42 -28.47
CA ALA A 12 -9.51 18.34 -29.32
C ALA A 12 -10.47 17.44 -28.52
N ARG A 13 -11.73 17.40 -28.95
CA ARG A 13 -12.75 16.58 -28.27
C ARG A 13 -12.42 15.10 -28.49
N ARG A 14 -12.33 14.34 -27.40
CA ARG A 14 -12.09 12.88 -27.45
C ARG A 14 -13.11 12.20 -28.38
N PRO A 15 -12.71 11.20 -29.18
CA PRO A 15 -13.61 10.49 -30.09
C PRO A 15 -14.71 9.75 -29.30
N LEU A 16 -15.85 9.54 -29.95
CA LEU A 16 -16.91 8.68 -29.44
C LEU A 16 -16.48 7.22 -29.53
N LYS A 17 -16.79 6.44 -28.50
CA LYS A 17 -16.60 4.99 -28.49
C LYS A 17 -17.85 4.30 -27.94
N ARG A 18 -18.01 3.01 -28.25
CA ARG A 18 -19.11 2.22 -27.68
C ARG A 18 -18.93 2.04 -26.19
N CYS A 19 -20.04 2.03 -25.46
CA CYS A 19 -20.07 1.57 -24.07
C CYS A 19 -19.44 0.18 -23.96
N ALA A 20 -18.60 -0.02 -22.93
CA ALA A 20 -17.89 -1.30 -22.75
C ALA A 20 -18.75 -2.43 -22.18
N ALA A 21 -20.03 -2.18 -21.88
CA ALA A 21 -20.95 -3.24 -21.48
C ALA A 21 -21.34 -4.11 -22.70
N ALA A 22 -21.41 -5.41 -22.48
CA ALA A 22 -21.79 -6.37 -23.54
C ALA A 22 -23.15 -5.99 -24.16
N ALA A 23 -23.24 -6.12 -25.46
CA ALA A 23 -24.45 -5.82 -26.26
C ALA A 23 -24.98 -4.38 -26.14
N CYS A 24 -24.25 -3.43 -25.57
CA CYS A 24 -24.64 -2.02 -25.51
C CYS A 24 -24.13 -1.25 -26.71
N SER A 25 -25.05 -0.63 -27.47
CA SER A 25 -24.73 0.19 -28.64
C SER A 25 -24.56 1.69 -28.35
N VAL A 26 -24.78 2.12 -27.12
CA VAL A 26 -24.68 3.54 -26.72
C VAL A 26 -23.28 4.07 -26.92
N LEU A 27 -23.17 5.21 -27.59
CA LEU A 27 -21.90 5.91 -27.79
C LEU A 27 -21.62 6.83 -26.60
N VAL A 28 -20.41 6.76 -26.06
CA VAL A 28 -19.95 7.57 -24.93
C VAL A 28 -18.68 8.34 -25.30
N ARG A 29 -18.45 9.46 -24.62
CA ARG A 29 -17.26 10.29 -24.83
C ARG A 29 -16.49 10.48 -23.54
N GLY A 30 -15.22 10.09 -23.55
CA GLY A 30 -14.33 10.29 -22.37
C GLY A 30 -14.57 9.34 -21.19
N VAL A 31 -15.66 8.56 -21.19
CA VAL A 31 -16.02 7.58 -20.15
C VAL A 31 -16.06 6.16 -20.72
N THR A 32 -16.02 5.15 -19.86
CA THR A 32 -15.98 3.73 -20.27
C THR A 32 -17.39 3.17 -20.48
N TYR A 33 -18.34 3.57 -19.66
CA TYR A 33 -19.72 3.08 -19.66
C TYR A 33 -20.70 4.24 -19.85
N CYS A 34 -21.89 3.97 -20.41
CA CYS A 34 -23.02 4.90 -20.35
C CYS A 34 -23.60 4.94 -18.92
N ASP A 35 -24.39 5.96 -18.59
CA ASP A 35 -24.85 6.20 -17.23
C ASP A 35 -25.53 4.98 -16.56
N PRO A 36 -26.43 4.20 -17.21
CA PRO A 36 -26.97 3.00 -16.59
C PRO A 36 -25.91 1.96 -16.25
N HIS A 37 -24.98 1.66 -17.18
CA HIS A 37 -23.95 0.66 -17.00
C HIS A 37 -22.83 1.15 -16.05
N GLN A 38 -22.60 2.46 -15.95
CA GLN A 38 -21.70 3.03 -14.96
C GLN A 38 -22.22 2.78 -13.54
N ARG A 39 -23.52 3.01 -13.30
CA ARG A 39 -24.16 2.74 -11.99
C ARG A 39 -24.08 1.26 -11.63
N GLU A 40 -24.37 0.39 -12.59
CA GLU A 40 -24.28 -1.07 -12.39
C GLU A 40 -22.86 -1.51 -12.06
N TYR A 41 -21.87 -0.99 -12.79
CA TYR A 41 -20.46 -1.25 -12.53
C TYR A 41 -20.06 -0.81 -11.12
N GLU A 42 -20.45 0.40 -10.72
CA GLU A 42 -20.16 0.94 -9.38
C GLU A 42 -20.82 0.13 -8.27
N GLN A 43 -22.06 -0.31 -8.46
CA GLN A 43 -22.75 -1.19 -7.52
C GLN A 43 -22.01 -2.53 -7.37
N ARG A 44 -21.69 -3.20 -8.47
CA ARG A 44 -20.93 -4.46 -8.45
C ARG A 44 -19.56 -4.29 -7.78
N ARG A 45 -18.87 -3.21 -8.12
CA ARG A 45 -17.57 -2.89 -7.51
C ARG A 45 -17.69 -2.65 -6.00
N SER A 46 -18.70 -1.93 -5.56
CA SER A 46 -18.92 -1.64 -4.12
C SER A 46 -19.19 -2.92 -3.33
N VAL A 47 -20.00 -3.83 -3.87
CA VAL A 47 -20.27 -5.15 -3.28
C VAL A 47 -19.00 -5.98 -3.21
N GLN A 48 -18.23 -6.01 -4.30
CA GLN A 48 -16.97 -6.77 -4.35
C GLN A 48 -15.95 -6.23 -3.34
N VAL A 49 -15.79 -4.91 -3.24
CA VAL A 49 -14.90 -4.26 -2.26
C VAL A 49 -15.31 -4.62 -0.83
N LYS A 50 -16.62 -4.53 -0.50
CA LYS A 50 -17.13 -4.91 0.82
C LYS A 50 -16.85 -6.39 1.13
N ARG A 51 -17.07 -7.28 0.16
CA ARG A 51 -16.79 -8.72 0.30
C ARG A 51 -15.30 -8.99 0.54
N THR A 52 -14.43 -8.36 -0.24
CA THR A 52 -12.98 -8.49 -0.08
C THR A 52 -12.52 -7.96 1.28
N HIS A 53 -13.03 -6.80 1.72
CA HIS A 53 -12.73 -6.25 3.06
C HIS A 53 -13.21 -7.17 4.17
N LYS A 54 -14.44 -7.74 4.04
CA LYS A 54 -14.97 -8.69 5.02
C LYS A 54 -14.07 -9.93 5.11
N THR A 55 -13.77 -10.56 3.98
CA THR A 55 -12.89 -11.75 3.94
C THR A 55 -11.50 -11.47 4.51
N TYR A 56 -10.95 -10.27 4.25
CA TYR A 56 -9.68 -9.84 4.84
C TYR A 56 -9.79 -9.68 6.36
N ASN A 57 -10.86 -9.03 6.83
CA ASN A 57 -11.07 -8.82 8.26
C ASN A 57 -11.35 -10.14 9.01
N ASP A 58 -12.12 -11.04 8.43
CA ASP A 58 -12.42 -12.36 9.01
C ASP A 58 -11.17 -13.24 9.17
N LYS A 59 -10.14 -12.99 8.35
CA LYS A 59 -8.84 -13.67 8.43
C LYS A 59 -7.84 -12.95 9.35
N ARG A 60 -8.20 -11.79 9.92
CA ARG A 60 -7.31 -11.06 10.81
C ARG A 60 -7.10 -11.82 12.10
N ASP A 61 -5.84 -11.98 12.44
CA ASP A 61 -5.41 -12.58 13.68
C ASP A 61 -5.51 -11.57 14.83
N ALA A 62 -5.79 -12.04 16.05
CA ALA A 62 -5.77 -11.22 17.27
C ALA A 62 -4.45 -10.48 17.47
N SER A 63 -3.34 -10.99 16.93
CA SER A 63 -2.04 -10.30 16.95
C SER A 63 -2.04 -8.97 16.18
N ASP A 64 -2.99 -8.75 15.25
CA ASP A 64 -3.11 -7.47 14.53
C ASP A 64 -3.56 -6.33 15.46
N ASP A 65 -4.22 -6.65 16.59
CA ASP A 65 -4.64 -5.67 17.58
C ASP A 65 -3.45 -5.05 18.33
N PHE A 66 -2.32 -5.75 18.39
CA PHE A 66 -1.08 -5.20 18.91
C PHE A 66 -0.68 -3.90 18.19
N TYR A 67 -0.74 -3.89 16.86
CA TYR A 67 -0.34 -2.73 16.06
C TYR A 67 -1.27 -1.52 16.20
N LYS A 68 -2.48 -1.72 16.76
CA LYS A 68 -3.44 -0.64 17.06
C LYS A 68 -3.17 0.01 18.43
N GLN A 69 -2.39 -0.62 19.29
CA GLN A 69 -2.11 -0.12 20.64
C GLN A 69 -1.39 1.23 20.60
N SER A 70 -1.78 2.12 21.49
CA SER A 70 -1.16 3.45 21.61
C SER A 70 0.33 3.40 21.93
N LYS A 71 0.75 2.42 22.74
CA LYS A 71 2.16 2.18 23.08
C LYS A 71 2.99 1.88 21.84
N TRP A 72 2.52 0.94 20.98
CA TRP A 72 3.19 0.63 19.72
C TRP A 72 3.26 1.83 18.78
N ARG A 73 2.15 2.55 18.63
CA ARG A 73 2.07 3.72 17.75
C ARG A 73 3.06 4.81 18.15
N LYS A 74 3.16 5.11 19.45
CA LYS A 74 4.13 6.07 19.99
C LYS A 74 5.56 5.62 19.74
N LEU A 75 5.88 4.36 20.06
CA LEU A 75 7.20 3.76 19.82
C LEU A 75 7.58 3.83 18.34
N SER A 76 6.70 3.41 17.46
CA SER A 76 6.93 3.41 16.00
C SER A 76 7.20 4.81 15.44
N VAL A 77 6.46 5.83 15.91
CA VAL A 77 6.71 7.22 15.51
C VAL A 77 8.06 7.70 16.02
N HIS A 78 8.38 7.42 17.29
CA HIS A 78 9.66 7.81 17.88
C HIS A 78 10.84 7.13 17.20
N TYR A 79 10.76 5.82 16.97
CA TYR A 79 11.79 5.04 16.28
C TYR A 79 12.08 5.59 14.88
N ARG A 80 11.05 5.91 14.07
CA ARG A 80 11.23 6.48 12.72
C ARG A 80 11.83 7.88 12.73
N ARG A 81 11.62 8.68 13.78
CA ARG A 81 12.27 10.00 13.91
C ARG A 81 13.78 9.86 14.09
N LEU A 82 14.23 8.83 14.81
CA LEU A 82 15.65 8.55 15.03
C LEU A 82 16.27 7.78 13.85
N HIS A 83 15.47 7.00 13.13
CA HIS A 83 15.88 6.21 11.96
C HIS A 83 15.08 6.65 10.71
N PRO A 84 15.38 7.83 10.15
CA PRO A 84 14.58 8.39 9.05
C PRO A 84 14.73 7.65 7.73
N LEU A 85 15.78 6.85 7.56
CA LEU A 85 16.06 6.09 6.35
C LEU A 85 15.65 4.62 6.50
N CYS A 86 15.37 3.97 5.37
CA CYS A 86 15.11 2.55 5.31
C CYS A 86 16.41 1.76 5.49
N SER A 87 16.50 0.94 6.51
CA SER A 87 17.72 0.17 6.83
C SER A 87 18.16 -0.77 5.71
N GLU A 88 17.21 -1.38 4.98
CA GLU A 88 17.52 -2.24 3.84
C GLU A 88 18.07 -1.46 2.64
N CYS A 89 17.49 -0.29 2.34
CA CYS A 89 17.99 0.57 1.27
C CYS A 89 19.36 1.14 1.62
N GLU A 90 19.57 1.50 2.89
CA GLU A 90 20.82 2.06 3.38
C GLU A 90 21.98 1.04 3.26
N ARG A 91 21.74 -0.24 3.56
CA ARG A 91 22.71 -1.32 3.30
C ARG A 91 23.05 -1.50 1.82
N GLU A 92 22.11 -1.16 0.93
CA GLU A 92 22.31 -1.19 -0.52
C GLU A 92 22.86 0.15 -1.08
N GLY A 93 23.29 1.08 -0.21
CA GLY A 93 23.84 2.39 -0.60
C GLY A 93 22.78 3.39 -1.11
N ARG A 94 21.50 3.17 -0.81
CA ARG A 94 20.40 4.03 -1.26
C ARG A 94 19.75 4.78 -0.11
N ALA A 95 19.65 6.09 -0.22
CA ALA A 95 18.95 6.94 0.75
C ALA A 95 17.44 6.98 0.44
N THR A 96 16.67 6.10 1.07
CA THR A 96 15.20 6.02 0.92
C THR A 96 14.53 6.30 2.25
N PRO A 97 13.58 7.25 2.35
CA PRO A 97 12.88 7.53 3.59
C PRO A 97 12.11 6.32 4.14
N SER A 98 12.22 6.08 5.44
CA SER A 98 11.43 5.06 6.13
C SER A 98 9.96 5.47 6.21
N LYS A 99 9.05 4.50 6.07
CA LYS A 99 7.59 4.72 6.15
C LYS A 99 6.95 3.96 7.30
N MET A 100 7.59 2.89 7.77
CA MET A 100 7.08 2.04 8.83
C MET A 100 8.20 1.44 9.66
N VAL A 101 7.83 0.93 10.84
CA VAL A 101 8.69 0.10 11.69
C VAL A 101 8.20 -1.33 11.59
N ASP A 102 9.13 -2.24 11.40
CA ASP A 102 8.91 -3.67 11.32
C ASP A 102 9.67 -4.38 12.42
N HIS A 103 9.21 -5.57 12.83
CA HIS A 103 9.91 -6.44 13.74
C HIS A 103 10.84 -7.39 12.98
N ILE A 104 12.09 -7.48 13.40
CA ILE A 104 13.07 -8.44 12.86
C ILE A 104 12.60 -9.86 13.12
N LYS A 105 12.27 -10.17 14.38
CA LYS A 105 11.56 -11.39 14.78
C LYS A 105 10.09 -11.07 14.94
N PRO A 106 9.18 -11.72 14.18
CA PRO A 106 7.77 -11.35 14.16
C PRO A 106 7.11 -11.38 15.55
N TYR A 107 6.25 -10.40 15.82
CA TYR A 107 5.49 -10.33 17.07
C TYR A 107 4.71 -11.62 17.38
N LYS A 108 4.13 -12.25 16.37
CA LYS A 108 3.36 -13.50 16.53
C LYS A 108 4.13 -14.62 17.19
N THR A 109 5.40 -14.74 16.87
CA THR A 109 6.28 -15.80 17.37
C THR A 109 7.14 -15.37 18.56
N HIS A 110 7.38 -14.07 18.71
CA HIS A 110 8.25 -13.50 19.73
C HIS A 110 7.61 -12.28 20.39
N PRO A 111 6.48 -12.44 21.12
CA PRO A 111 5.75 -11.30 21.71
C PRO A 111 6.58 -10.58 22.80
N ALA A 112 7.48 -11.27 23.47
CA ALA A 112 8.38 -10.66 24.44
C ALA A 112 9.31 -9.58 23.86
N LEU A 113 9.61 -9.67 22.56
CA LEU A 113 10.48 -8.73 21.86
C LEU A 113 9.71 -7.59 21.18
N ALA A 114 8.41 -7.46 21.44
CA ALA A 114 7.53 -6.52 20.77
C ALA A 114 7.93 -5.05 20.89
N TYR A 115 8.57 -4.69 22.01
CA TYR A 115 8.97 -3.31 22.30
C TYR A 115 10.49 -3.13 22.36
N GLU A 116 11.24 -4.19 22.10
CA GLU A 116 12.70 -4.17 22.16
C GLU A 116 13.28 -3.48 20.93
N TRP A 117 14.09 -2.43 21.14
CA TRP A 117 14.70 -1.64 20.08
C TRP A 117 15.56 -2.48 19.13
N ILE A 118 16.29 -3.43 19.67
CA ILE A 118 17.14 -4.34 18.89
C ILE A 118 16.34 -5.22 17.93
N ASN A 119 15.04 -5.41 18.20
CA ASN A 119 14.14 -6.17 17.36
C ASN A 119 13.37 -5.31 16.34
N LEU A 120 13.64 -4.01 16.28
CA LEU A 120 12.97 -3.07 15.39
C LEU A 120 13.87 -2.68 14.23
N ARG A 121 13.24 -2.40 13.09
CA ARG A 121 13.89 -1.81 11.92
C ARG A 121 12.95 -0.85 11.21
N ALA A 122 13.51 0.22 10.65
CA ALA A 122 12.77 1.18 9.86
C ALA A 122 12.82 0.79 8.38
N LEU A 123 11.67 0.66 7.73
CA LEU A 123 11.57 0.21 6.33
C LEU A 123 10.74 1.16 5.47
N CYS A 124 11.05 1.23 4.18
CA CYS A 124 10.16 1.75 3.15
C CYS A 124 9.12 0.68 2.76
N TRP A 125 8.04 1.08 2.08
CA TRP A 125 6.98 0.17 1.65
C TRP A 125 7.49 -1.02 0.82
N ALA A 126 8.36 -0.75 -0.16
CA ALA A 126 8.90 -1.78 -1.03
C ALA A 126 9.72 -2.84 -0.26
N CYS A 127 10.60 -2.40 0.66
CA CYS A 127 11.39 -3.31 1.46
C CYS A 127 10.54 -4.09 2.47
N HIS A 128 9.54 -3.45 3.10
CA HIS A 128 8.62 -4.13 4.00
C HIS A 128 7.85 -5.25 3.29
N ASN A 129 7.28 -4.98 2.10
CA ASN A 129 6.56 -6.00 1.33
C ASN A 129 7.50 -7.16 0.94
N ARG A 130 8.70 -6.86 0.45
CA ARG A 130 9.70 -7.87 0.09
C ARG A 130 10.11 -8.77 1.26
N VAL A 131 10.23 -8.22 2.46
CA VAL A 131 10.53 -8.98 3.67
C VAL A 131 9.33 -9.83 4.09
N GLY A 132 8.11 -9.28 4.06
CA GLY A 132 6.88 -9.99 4.34
C GLY A 132 6.67 -11.21 3.45
N GLU A 133 6.97 -11.08 2.16
CA GLU A 133 6.93 -12.19 1.19
C GLU A 133 7.93 -13.29 1.54
N ARG A 134 9.15 -12.93 1.95
CA ARG A 134 10.18 -13.90 2.36
C ARG A 134 9.79 -14.67 3.62
N VAL A 135 9.19 -14.02 4.59
CA VAL A 135 8.73 -14.65 5.82
C VAL A 135 7.51 -15.55 5.57
N GLY A 136 6.67 -15.20 4.59
CA GLY A 136 5.49 -15.99 4.19
C GLY A 136 5.80 -17.19 3.29
N LEU A 137 6.86 -17.11 2.49
CA LEU A 137 7.25 -18.14 1.51
C LEU A 137 8.23 -19.17 2.07
N VAL A 138 8.95 -18.85 3.16
CA VAL A 138 9.94 -19.75 3.75
C VAL A 138 9.46 -20.11 5.14
N GLY A 139 8.69 -21.19 5.24
CA GLY A 139 8.51 -21.87 6.49
C GLY A 139 9.90 -22.12 7.11
N ALA A 140 10.19 -21.36 8.17
CA ALA A 140 11.27 -21.56 9.12
C ALA A 140 12.64 -22.02 8.54
N THR A 141 13.29 -21.22 7.74
CA THR A 141 14.74 -21.28 7.63
C THR A 141 15.31 -20.07 8.34
N ALA A 142 15.92 -20.33 9.49
CA ALA A 142 16.64 -19.36 10.29
C ALA A 142 17.71 -18.67 9.44
N HIS A 143 17.51 -17.40 9.12
CA HIS A 143 18.62 -16.56 8.71
C HIS A 143 19.38 -16.16 9.98
N THR A 144 20.44 -16.91 10.26
CA THR A 144 21.50 -16.50 11.18
C THR A 144 22.10 -15.21 10.64
N TYR A 145 21.74 -14.09 11.25
CA TYR A 145 22.53 -12.88 11.12
C TYR A 145 23.84 -13.13 11.84
N GLY A 146 24.93 -13.21 11.07
CA GLY A 146 26.27 -13.30 11.58
C GLY A 146 26.54 -12.16 12.53
N GLU A 147 26.99 -12.50 13.73
CA GLU A 147 27.62 -11.60 14.67
C GLU A 147 28.86 -11.06 13.96
N GLY A 148 28.79 -9.79 13.57
CA GLY A 148 29.93 -9.02 13.09
C GLY A 148 30.36 -8.09 14.22
N VAL A 149 31.55 -8.35 14.73
CA VAL A 149 32.34 -7.61 15.73
C VAL A 149 32.40 -6.12 15.44
#